data_b549e4ead9c1e27080c26d5a4bbefdb3
#
_entry.id   b549e4ead9c1e27080c26d5a4bbefdb3
#
_cell.length_a   1.000
_cell.length_b   1.000
_cell.length_c   1.000
_cell.angle_alpha   90.00
_cell.angle_beta   90.00
_cell.angle_gamma   90.00
#
_symmetry.space_group_name_H-M   'P 1'
#
loop_
_entity.id
_entity.type
_entity.pdbx_description
1 polymer ?
#
loop_
_entity_poly.entity_id
_entity_poly.type
_entity_poly.pdbx_seq_one_letter_code
_entity_poly.pdbx_strand_id
1 'polypeptide(L)'
;MEKCILVISDQHIPHHHQDMIPFLTAIKKKYKPTRIINIGDEIDGHAISYHSPNPDLASAGDELKKSLETIHELEDLFPKMDLVHSNHGSLIFRKALTHGLPKAFIKEYNEFLQVGKGWKWHEDIVVKASNGQDVYFCHGKTANILKLGQQYGMNVVQGHYHTKFNIQYWGNPNALHWGLQVGCLIDKDSLAYEYNKLFKDRPIIGTGIILEGLPYLLPMVLNKGGRWNKIVP
;
A
#
# COMPACT_ATOMS: atom_id res chain seq x y z
N MET A 1 8.83 -11.85 17.19
CA MET A 1 8.42 -12.67 16.02
C MET A 1 6.93 -12.46 15.83
N GLU A 2 6.54 -12.02 14.63
CA GLU A 2 5.16 -11.62 14.34
C GLU A 2 4.34 -12.80 13.85
N LYS A 3 3.17 -13.04 14.47
CA LYS A 3 2.27 -14.15 14.11
C LYS A 3 1.30 -13.80 13.00
N CYS A 4 0.85 -12.54 12.98
CA CYS A 4 -0.13 -12.07 12.01
C CYS A 4 0.23 -10.65 11.58
N ILE A 5 0.64 -10.47 10.32
CA ILE A 5 0.99 -9.18 9.74
C ILE A 5 -0.05 -8.86 8.65
N LEU A 6 -0.82 -7.79 8.84
CA LEU A 6 -1.64 -7.24 7.76
C LEU A 6 -0.78 -6.33 6.90
N VAL A 7 -0.85 -6.53 5.58
CA VAL A 7 -0.13 -5.71 4.60
C VAL A 7 -1.14 -4.89 3.81
N ILE A 8 -1.05 -3.58 3.91
CA ILE A 8 -1.86 -2.61 3.17
C ILE A 8 -0.98 -1.97 2.11
N SER A 9 -1.51 -1.63 0.93
CA SER A 9 -0.78 -0.99 -0.15
C SER A 9 -1.68 -0.20 -1.07
N ASP A 10 -1.10 0.83 -1.68
CA ASP A 10 -1.68 1.50 -2.85
C ASP A 10 -3.14 1.94 -2.64
N GLN A 11 -3.38 2.67 -1.56
CA GLN A 11 -4.71 3.24 -1.25
C GLN A 11 -5.00 4.44 -2.14
N HIS A 12 -3.98 5.26 -2.45
CA HIS A 12 -4.09 6.48 -3.24
C HIS A 12 -5.24 7.41 -2.79
N ILE A 13 -5.34 7.65 -1.50
CA ILE A 13 -6.35 8.54 -0.94
C ILE A 13 -6.18 9.95 -1.54
N PRO A 14 -7.25 10.62 -2.03
CA PRO A 14 -8.67 10.34 -1.84
C PRO A 14 -9.31 9.46 -2.92
N HIS A 15 -8.55 8.87 -3.83
CA HIS A 15 -9.04 8.06 -4.96
C HIS A 15 -9.13 6.56 -4.63
N HIS A 16 -9.23 6.24 -3.34
CA HIS A 16 -9.40 4.88 -2.83
C HIS A 16 -10.82 4.35 -3.03
N HIS A 17 -10.97 3.02 -2.99
CA HIS A 17 -12.29 2.39 -3.06
C HIS A 17 -13.16 2.76 -1.85
N GLN A 18 -14.41 3.14 -2.08
CA GLN A 18 -15.34 3.61 -1.05
C GLN A 18 -15.59 2.60 0.09
N ASP A 19 -15.40 1.30 -0.15
CA ASP A 19 -15.51 0.25 0.87
C ASP A 19 -14.16 -0.14 1.49
N MET A 20 -13.08 0.63 1.29
CA MET A 20 -11.75 0.33 1.82
C MET A 20 -11.75 0.21 3.35
N ILE A 21 -12.25 1.21 4.05
CA ILE A 21 -12.29 1.21 5.53
C ILE A 21 -13.19 0.08 6.08
N PRO A 22 -14.42 -0.13 5.58
CA PRO A 22 -15.21 -1.30 5.96
C PRO A 22 -14.53 -2.65 5.72
N PHE A 23 -13.82 -2.80 4.59
CA PHE A 23 -13.07 -4.01 4.25
C PHE A 23 -11.91 -4.26 5.22
N LEU A 24 -11.09 -3.25 5.48
CA LEU A 24 -9.96 -3.34 6.42
C LEU A 24 -10.45 -3.58 7.86
N THR A 25 -11.60 -2.98 8.24
CA THR A 25 -12.24 -3.22 9.54
C THR A 25 -12.65 -4.69 9.70
N ALA A 26 -13.24 -5.28 8.67
CA ALA A 26 -13.63 -6.69 8.69
C ALA A 26 -12.41 -7.63 8.77
N ILE A 27 -11.33 -7.31 8.05
CA ILE A 27 -10.06 -8.05 8.14
C ILE A 27 -9.47 -7.95 9.55
N LYS A 28 -9.40 -6.73 10.11
CA LYS A 28 -8.92 -6.52 11.50
C LYS A 28 -9.71 -7.36 12.51
N LYS A 29 -11.04 -7.38 12.37
CA LYS A 29 -11.93 -8.15 13.26
C LYS A 29 -11.69 -9.65 13.14
N LYS A 30 -11.54 -10.16 11.90
CA LYS A 30 -11.37 -11.60 11.62
C LYS A 30 -10.01 -12.13 12.05
N TYR A 31 -8.94 -11.44 11.62
CA TYR A 31 -7.56 -11.96 11.75
C TYR A 31 -6.82 -11.41 12.97
N LYS A 32 -7.27 -10.30 13.55
CA LYS A 32 -6.64 -9.64 14.72
C LYS A 32 -5.12 -9.48 14.54
N PRO A 33 -4.67 -8.79 13.48
CA PRO A 33 -3.25 -8.67 13.18
C PRO A 33 -2.47 -8.06 14.34
N THR A 34 -1.30 -8.61 14.60
CA THR A 34 -0.38 -8.13 15.64
C THR A 34 0.50 -6.99 15.15
N ARG A 35 0.66 -6.87 13.82
CA ARG A 35 1.40 -5.80 13.17
C ARG A 35 0.70 -5.37 11.88
N ILE A 36 0.72 -4.07 11.62
CA ILE A 36 0.20 -3.48 10.39
C ILE A 36 1.37 -2.86 9.64
N ILE A 37 1.53 -3.21 8.37
CA ILE A 37 2.54 -2.63 7.49
C ILE A 37 1.82 -2.10 6.24
N ASN A 38 1.92 -0.78 6.03
CA ASN A 38 1.51 -0.14 4.80
C ASN A 38 2.74 0.04 3.91
N ILE A 39 2.75 -0.62 2.78
CA ILE A 39 3.91 -0.60 1.87
C ILE A 39 3.84 0.54 0.85
N GLY A 40 3.17 1.65 1.21
CA GLY A 40 3.23 2.92 0.52
C GLY A 40 2.05 3.23 -0.39
N ASP A 41 2.13 4.40 -1.01
CA ASP A 41 1.08 5.03 -1.79
C ASP A 41 -0.24 5.17 -1.01
N GLU A 42 -0.10 5.65 0.25
CA GLU A 42 -1.24 5.98 1.12
C GLU A 42 -2.05 7.16 0.58
N ILE A 43 -1.38 8.16 -0.01
CA ILE A 43 -2.00 9.30 -0.70
C ILE A 43 -1.62 9.30 -2.18
N ASP A 44 -2.46 9.91 -3.03
CA ASP A 44 -2.22 9.94 -4.48
C ASP A 44 -1.30 11.10 -4.89
N GLY A 45 -1.63 12.33 -4.52
CA GLY A 45 -0.90 13.53 -4.97
C GLY A 45 -1.07 13.78 -6.47
N HIS A 46 -2.26 13.50 -7.03
CA HIS A 46 -2.54 13.60 -8.47
C HIS A 46 -2.17 14.96 -9.04
N ALA A 47 -2.58 16.05 -8.36
CA ALA A 47 -2.34 17.42 -8.81
C ALA A 47 -0.85 17.80 -8.89
N ILE A 48 0.02 17.11 -8.17
CA ILE A 48 1.48 17.32 -8.17
C ILE A 48 2.25 16.17 -8.83
N SER A 49 1.55 15.26 -9.51
CA SER A 49 2.18 14.14 -10.22
C SER A 49 3.14 14.62 -11.30
N TYR A 50 4.03 13.74 -11.75
CA TYR A 50 4.85 13.93 -12.95
C TYR A 50 4.09 13.58 -14.24
N HIS A 51 2.95 12.92 -14.13
CA HIS A 51 2.00 12.75 -15.23
C HIS A 51 1.12 13.99 -15.38
N SER A 52 0.57 14.20 -16.56
CA SER A 52 -0.38 15.30 -16.79
C SER A 52 -1.61 15.11 -15.90
N PRO A 53 -1.91 16.03 -14.97
CA PRO A 53 -3.08 15.91 -14.11
C PRO A 53 -4.36 16.10 -14.93
N ASN A 54 -5.43 15.40 -14.56
CA ASN A 54 -6.75 15.62 -15.12
C ASN A 54 -7.29 16.96 -14.59
N PRO A 55 -7.65 17.93 -15.46
CA PRO A 55 -8.07 19.28 -15.05
C PRO A 55 -9.40 19.29 -14.27
N ASP A 56 -10.19 18.23 -14.37
CA ASP A 56 -11.47 18.11 -13.66
C ASP A 56 -11.30 17.60 -12.20
N LEU A 57 -10.05 17.29 -11.80
CA LEU A 57 -9.72 16.87 -10.44
C LEU A 57 -9.36 18.07 -9.54
N ALA A 58 -9.35 17.80 -8.24
CA ALA A 58 -9.11 18.83 -7.22
C ALA A 58 -7.70 19.45 -7.33
N SER A 59 -7.56 20.68 -6.84
CA SER A 59 -6.23 21.26 -6.60
C SER A 59 -5.46 20.45 -5.55
N ALA A 60 -4.12 20.60 -5.52
CA ALA A 60 -3.30 19.89 -4.54
C ALA A 60 -3.72 20.15 -3.08
N GLY A 61 -4.14 21.37 -2.78
CA GLY A 61 -4.62 21.72 -1.45
C GLY A 61 -5.97 21.10 -1.09
N ASP A 62 -6.89 21.04 -2.05
CA ASP A 62 -8.20 20.41 -1.83
C ASP A 62 -8.11 18.89 -1.83
N GLU A 63 -7.21 18.31 -2.63
CA GLU A 63 -6.89 16.88 -2.60
C GLU A 63 -6.37 16.48 -1.23
N LEU A 64 -5.40 17.22 -0.67
CA LEU A 64 -4.89 16.97 0.67
C LEU A 64 -6.00 17.05 1.73
N LYS A 65 -6.84 18.10 1.71
CA LYS A 65 -7.95 18.22 2.67
C LYS A 65 -8.90 17.03 2.64
N LYS A 66 -9.27 16.56 1.43
CA LYS A 66 -10.11 15.38 1.26
C LYS A 66 -9.40 14.11 1.76
N SER A 67 -8.08 14.03 1.56
CA SER A 67 -7.29 12.89 2.01
C SER A 67 -7.26 12.78 3.52
N LEU A 68 -7.17 13.90 4.24
CA LEU A 68 -7.06 13.91 5.71
C LEU A 68 -8.24 13.21 6.40
N GLU A 69 -9.46 13.33 5.86
CA GLU A 69 -10.64 12.67 6.43
C GLU A 69 -10.43 11.14 6.49
N THR A 70 -10.10 10.54 5.36
CA THR A 70 -9.88 9.09 5.28
C THR A 70 -8.58 8.63 5.96
N ILE A 71 -7.53 9.46 5.93
CA ILE A 71 -6.28 9.18 6.66
C ILE A 71 -6.55 9.08 8.16
N HIS A 72 -7.36 9.97 8.73
CA HIS A 72 -7.71 9.93 10.15
C HIS A 72 -8.60 8.71 10.48
N GLU A 73 -9.55 8.34 9.61
CA GLU A 73 -10.31 7.09 9.78
C GLU A 73 -9.39 5.86 9.76
N LEU A 74 -8.36 5.87 8.90
CA LEU A 74 -7.38 4.79 8.83
C LEU A 74 -6.46 4.78 10.06
N GLU A 75 -6.10 5.94 10.60
CA GLU A 75 -5.35 6.05 11.86
C GLU A 75 -6.16 5.56 13.05
N ASP A 76 -7.44 5.93 13.15
CA ASP A 76 -8.36 5.42 14.20
C ASP A 76 -8.48 3.89 14.12
N LEU A 77 -8.55 3.36 12.90
CA LEU A 77 -8.57 1.93 12.69
C LEU A 77 -7.22 1.29 13.07
N PHE A 78 -6.10 1.89 12.70
CA PHE A 78 -4.75 1.39 12.93
C PHE A 78 -3.84 2.45 13.56
N PRO A 79 -3.95 2.72 14.87
CA PRO A 79 -3.19 3.79 15.53
C PRO A 79 -1.68 3.53 15.63
N LYS A 80 -1.25 2.31 15.32
CA LYS A 80 0.15 1.92 15.17
C LYS A 80 0.33 1.22 13.84
N MET A 81 1.17 1.79 12.98
CA MET A 81 1.44 1.28 11.65
C MET A 81 2.86 1.63 11.22
N ASP A 82 3.56 0.67 10.64
CA ASP A 82 4.80 0.93 9.92
C ASP A 82 4.45 1.22 8.44
N LEU A 83 5.02 2.28 7.88
CA LEU A 83 4.81 2.67 6.49
C LEU A 83 6.14 2.65 5.73
N VAL A 84 6.10 2.26 4.47
CA VAL A 84 7.26 2.26 3.59
C VAL A 84 7.17 3.43 2.63
N HIS A 85 8.29 4.13 2.43
CA HIS A 85 8.36 5.21 1.45
C HIS A 85 8.02 4.72 0.04
N SER A 86 7.27 5.53 -0.70
CA SER A 86 6.75 5.19 -2.02
C SER A 86 6.93 6.32 -3.03
N ASN A 87 6.62 6.03 -4.28
CA ASN A 87 6.73 7.04 -5.34
C ASN A 87 5.69 8.15 -5.22
N HIS A 88 4.44 7.88 -4.80
CA HIS A 88 3.45 8.91 -4.54
C HIS A 88 3.70 9.62 -3.22
N GLY A 89 3.94 8.89 -2.13
CA GLY A 89 4.28 9.48 -0.84
C GLY A 89 5.46 10.46 -0.90
N SER A 90 6.49 10.16 -1.71
CA SER A 90 7.67 11.02 -1.88
C SER A 90 7.51 12.19 -2.87
N LEU A 91 6.36 12.34 -3.54
CA LEU A 91 6.16 13.37 -4.56
C LEU A 91 6.48 14.78 -4.06
N ILE A 92 6.02 15.14 -2.86
CA ILE A 92 6.25 16.47 -2.26
C ILE A 92 7.75 16.74 -2.15
N PHE A 93 8.51 15.80 -1.59
CA PHE A 93 9.96 15.93 -1.41
C PHE A 93 10.69 15.99 -2.74
N ARG A 94 10.34 15.13 -3.70
CA ARG A 94 10.97 15.11 -5.03
C ARG A 94 10.69 16.39 -5.81
N LYS A 95 9.45 16.90 -5.77
CA LYS A 95 9.09 18.19 -6.39
C LYS A 95 9.83 19.36 -5.74
N ALA A 96 9.92 19.38 -4.41
CA ALA A 96 10.68 20.41 -3.71
C ALA A 96 12.15 20.42 -4.13
N LEU A 97 12.80 19.26 -4.17
CA LEU A 97 14.19 19.14 -4.59
C LEU A 97 14.41 19.60 -6.04
N THR A 98 13.51 19.27 -6.98
CA THR A 98 13.62 19.75 -8.37
C THR A 98 13.47 21.26 -8.51
N HIS A 99 12.87 21.93 -7.53
CA HIS A 99 12.76 23.39 -7.47
C HIS A 99 13.77 24.02 -6.50
N GLY A 100 14.80 23.30 -6.10
CA GLY A 100 15.89 23.81 -5.27
C GLY A 100 15.54 24.01 -3.80
N LEU A 101 14.41 23.45 -3.32
CA LEU A 101 14.03 23.53 -1.91
C LEU A 101 14.65 22.37 -1.13
N PRO A 102 15.45 22.64 -0.08
CA PRO A 102 16.03 21.60 0.75
C PRO A 102 14.94 20.89 1.59
N LYS A 103 15.17 19.59 1.88
CA LYS A 103 14.23 18.78 2.66
C LYS A 103 13.85 19.43 4.00
N ALA A 104 14.78 20.15 4.64
CA ALA A 104 14.55 20.84 5.91
C ALA A 104 13.43 21.91 5.86
N PHE A 105 13.01 22.34 4.68
CA PHE A 105 11.91 23.31 4.50
C PHE A 105 10.54 22.64 4.32
N ILE A 106 10.52 21.33 4.22
CA ILE A 106 9.31 20.56 3.95
C ILE A 106 8.88 19.85 5.24
N LYS A 107 7.58 19.89 5.52
CA LYS A 107 6.99 19.16 6.64
C LYS A 107 7.21 17.66 6.50
N GLU A 108 7.47 17.00 7.59
CA GLU A 108 7.51 15.54 7.64
C GLU A 108 6.10 14.94 7.44
N TYR A 109 6.02 13.64 7.12
CA TYR A 109 4.75 12.97 6.82
C TYR A 109 3.72 13.11 7.94
N ASN A 110 4.13 12.88 9.20
CA ASN A 110 3.24 13.03 10.35
C ASN A 110 2.64 14.43 10.46
N GLU A 111 3.40 15.46 10.08
CA GLU A 111 2.97 16.86 10.20
C GLU A 111 1.95 17.23 9.13
N PHE A 112 2.20 16.89 7.85
CA PHE A 112 1.26 17.30 6.81
C PHE A 112 0.05 16.38 6.71
N LEU A 113 0.18 15.09 7.09
CA LEU A 113 -0.95 14.16 7.21
C LEU A 113 -1.68 14.29 8.55
N GLN A 114 -1.13 15.09 9.49
CA GLN A 114 -1.71 15.36 10.81
C GLN A 114 -1.99 14.06 11.61
N VAL A 115 -1.08 13.10 11.54
CA VAL A 115 -1.18 11.81 12.22
C VAL A 115 -0.20 11.71 13.39
N GLY A 116 -0.51 10.84 14.34
CA GLY A 116 0.29 10.65 15.54
C GLY A 116 1.59 9.88 15.32
N LYS A 117 2.43 9.85 16.36
CA LYS A 117 3.74 9.17 16.36
C LYS A 117 3.65 7.64 16.28
N GLY A 118 2.44 7.08 16.27
CA GLY A 118 2.21 5.66 16.08
C GLY A 118 2.43 5.20 14.65
N TRP A 119 2.35 6.12 13.68
CA TRP A 119 2.71 5.91 12.30
C TRP A 119 4.18 6.23 12.09
N LYS A 120 4.94 5.29 11.52
CA LYS A 120 6.40 5.40 11.34
C LYS A 120 6.77 5.05 9.91
N TRP A 121 7.42 5.99 9.21
CA TRP A 121 7.91 5.80 7.85
C TRP A 121 9.33 5.25 7.83
N HIS A 122 9.59 4.31 6.94
CA HIS A 122 10.86 3.63 6.73
C HIS A 122 11.16 3.57 5.23
N GLU A 123 12.44 3.50 4.87
CA GLU A 123 12.82 3.27 3.46
C GLU A 123 12.32 1.89 3.02
N ASP A 124 12.67 0.87 3.76
CA ASP A 124 12.24 -0.52 3.61
C ASP A 124 12.19 -1.15 5.00
N ILE A 125 11.48 -2.25 5.17
CA ILE A 125 11.34 -2.93 6.47
C ILE A 125 11.69 -4.41 6.33
N VAL A 126 12.47 -4.94 7.27
CA VAL A 126 12.64 -6.38 7.46
C VAL A 126 12.01 -6.78 8.79
N VAL A 127 11.12 -7.77 8.75
CA VAL A 127 10.42 -8.28 9.93
C VAL A 127 10.63 -9.78 10.04
N LYS A 128 10.93 -10.25 11.24
CA LYS A 128 11.01 -11.68 11.53
C LYS A 128 9.62 -12.23 11.82
N ALA A 129 9.14 -13.13 10.96
CA ALA A 129 7.88 -13.85 11.14
C ALA A 129 7.99 -14.93 12.22
N SER A 130 6.86 -15.45 12.68
CA SER A 130 6.81 -16.44 13.77
C SER A 130 7.52 -17.76 13.44
N ASN A 131 7.60 -18.15 12.16
CA ASN A 131 8.36 -19.30 11.69
C ASN A 131 9.90 -19.08 11.67
N GLY A 132 10.37 -17.91 12.13
CA GLY A 132 11.79 -17.56 12.18
C GLY A 132 12.39 -17.00 10.89
N GLN A 133 11.65 -16.98 9.79
CA GLN A 133 12.10 -16.41 8.52
C GLN A 133 11.97 -14.89 8.49
N ASP A 134 12.89 -14.25 7.81
CA ASP A 134 12.84 -12.81 7.56
C ASP A 134 11.95 -12.51 6.34
N VAL A 135 11.18 -11.44 6.44
CA VAL A 135 10.29 -10.93 5.40
C VAL A 135 10.66 -9.49 5.11
N TYR A 136 11.05 -9.20 3.89
CA TYR A 136 11.37 -7.86 3.40
C TYR A 136 10.15 -7.21 2.77
N PHE A 137 9.85 -5.99 3.19
CA PHE A 137 8.74 -5.18 2.69
C PHE A 137 9.29 -3.94 1.99
N CYS A 138 8.84 -3.72 0.78
CA CYS A 138 9.14 -2.52 0.00
C CYS A 138 7.90 -2.10 -0.80
N HIS A 139 7.87 -0.84 -1.26
CA HIS A 139 6.77 -0.40 -2.11
C HIS A 139 6.78 -1.12 -3.46
N GLY A 140 7.85 -1.00 -4.22
CA GLY A 140 8.01 -1.70 -5.51
C GLY A 140 9.41 -1.49 -6.08
N LYS A 141 10.14 -2.57 -6.29
CA LYS A 141 11.50 -2.56 -6.85
C LYS A 141 11.55 -3.14 -8.27
N THR A 142 10.73 -4.12 -8.56
CA THR A 142 10.66 -4.81 -9.86
C THR A 142 9.33 -5.53 -10.04
N ALA A 143 8.80 -5.59 -11.26
CA ALA A 143 7.57 -6.35 -11.54
C ALA A 143 7.71 -7.88 -11.31
N ASN A 144 8.94 -8.39 -11.25
CA ASN A 144 9.23 -9.80 -11.02
C ASN A 144 9.56 -10.04 -9.54
N ILE A 145 8.53 -10.41 -8.77
CA ILE A 145 8.64 -10.66 -7.32
C ILE A 145 9.57 -11.83 -7.00
N LEU A 146 9.62 -12.84 -7.87
CA LEU A 146 10.49 -14.00 -7.69
C LEU A 146 11.97 -13.60 -7.77
N LYS A 147 12.31 -12.79 -8.79
CA LYS A 147 13.67 -12.24 -8.93
C LYS A 147 14.06 -11.42 -7.71
N LEU A 148 13.15 -10.59 -7.20
CA LEU A 148 13.40 -9.80 -5.99
C LEU A 148 13.72 -10.70 -4.80
N GLY A 149 12.89 -11.72 -4.53
CA GLY A 149 13.10 -12.66 -3.45
C GLY A 149 14.43 -13.41 -3.56
N GLN A 150 14.80 -13.85 -4.75
CA GLN A 150 16.08 -14.52 -5.02
C GLN A 150 17.28 -13.59 -4.77
N GLN A 151 17.19 -12.31 -5.18
CA GLN A 151 18.25 -11.33 -4.96
C GLN A 151 18.48 -11.02 -3.48
N TYR A 152 17.41 -10.96 -2.69
CA TYR A 152 17.49 -10.69 -1.25
C TYR A 152 17.70 -11.95 -0.40
N GLY A 153 17.48 -13.14 -0.98
CA GLY A 153 17.63 -14.42 -0.25
C GLY A 153 16.62 -14.61 0.89
N MET A 154 15.46 -13.94 0.83
CA MET A 154 14.42 -13.97 1.86
C MET A 154 13.02 -13.85 1.27
N ASN A 155 12.00 -14.00 2.10
CA ASN A 155 10.62 -13.71 1.72
C ASN A 155 10.46 -12.21 1.42
N VAL A 156 9.64 -11.86 0.43
CA VAL A 156 9.46 -10.47 -0.01
C VAL A 156 8.00 -10.12 -0.21
N VAL A 157 7.64 -8.88 0.13
CA VAL A 157 6.31 -8.32 -0.09
C VAL A 157 6.45 -6.97 -0.78
N GLN A 158 5.67 -6.76 -1.83
CA GLN A 158 5.61 -5.46 -2.52
C GLN A 158 4.22 -5.12 -3.06
N GLY A 159 3.95 -3.82 -3.23
CA GLY A 159 2.79 -3.21 -3.89
C GLY A 159 3.15 -2.63 -5.25
N HIS A 160 2.74 -1.38 -5.52
CA HIS A 160 3.06 -0.56 -6.70
C HIS A 160 2.48 -1.09 -8.02
N TYR A 161 2.54 -2.38 -8.25
CA TYR A 161 2.06 -3.00 -9.48
C TYR A 161 0.59 -3.41 -9.31
N HIS A 162 -0.35 -2.48 -9.45
CA HIS A 162 -1.79 -2.65 -9.18
C HIS A 162 -2.43 -3.85 -9.86
N THR A 163 -1.86 -4.30 -10.99
CA THR A 163 -2.34 -5.47 -11.75
C THR A 163 -1.73 -6.79 -11.25
N LYS A 164 -0.84 -6.75 -10.27
CA LYS A 164 -0.17 -7.93 -9.70
C LYS A 164 -0.77 -8.27 -8.34
N PHE A 165 -1.40 -9.45 -8.28
CA PHE A 165 -2.01 -9.97 -7.07
C PHE A 165 -1.76 -11.48 -7.03
N ASN A 166 -0.58 -11.86 -6.56
CA ASN A 166 -0.12 -13.23 -6.64
C ASN A 166 0.88 -13.57 -5.53
N ILE A 167 1.05 -14.90 -5.32
CA ILE A 167 2.10 -15.46 -4.48
C ILE A 167 2.94 -16.37 -5.37
N GLN A 168 4.25 -16.20 -5.32
CA GLN A 168 5.20 -17.05 -6.03
C GLN A 168 6.18 -17.68 -5.03
N TYR A 169 6.43 -18.98 -5.17
CA TYR A 169 7.34 -19.70 -4.30
C TYR A 169 8.65 -20.03 -5.02
N TRP A 170 9.73 -20.05 -4.26
CA TRP A 170 11.02 -20.54 -4.72
C TRP A 170 11.76 -21.20 -3.57
N GLY A 171 12.59 -22.18 -3.89
CA GLY A 171 13.37 -22.92 -2.92
C GLY A 171 14.87 -22.80 -3.16
N ASN A 172 15.61 -22.87 -2.09
CA ASN A 172 17.06 -23.10 -2.11
C ASN A 172 17.40 -24.26 -1.16
N PRO A 173 18.66 -24.71 -1.05
CA PRO A 173 19.01 -25.84 -0.17
C PRO A 173 18.63 -25.62 1.31
N ASN A 174 18.44 -24.39 1.75
CA ASN A 174 18.22 -24.04 3.15
C ASN A 174 16.74 -23.86 3.51
N ALA A 175 15.91 -23.36 2.58
CA ALA A 175 14.53 -23.00 2.87
C ALA A 175 13.64 -22.90 1.63
N LEU A 176 12.32 -23.02 1.86
CA LEU A 176 11.28 -22.56 0.96
C LEU A 176 11.01 -21.09 1.26
N HIS A 177 11.00 -20.27 0.23
CA HIS A 177 10.71 -18.84 0.27
C HIS A 177 9.51 -18.51 -0.59
N TRP A 178 8.97 -17.29 -0.40
CA TRP A 178 7.85 -16.80 -1.16
C TRP A 178 7.97 -15.28 -1.43
N GLY A 179 7.34 -14.86 -2.50
CA GLY A 179 7.12 -13.46 -2.83
C GLY A 179 5.63 -13.15 -2.94
N LEU A 180 5.17 -12.07 -2.35
CA LEU A 180 3.78 -11.65 -2.28
C LEU A 180 3.59 -10.27 -2.92
N GLN A 181 2.70 -10.19 -3.93
CA GLN A 181 2.23 -8.93 -4.52
C GLN A 181 0.77 -8.73 -4.15
N VAL A 182 0.45 -7.61 -3.49
CA VAL A 182 -0.81 -7.44 -2.75
C VAL A 182 -1.91 -6.64 -3.49
N GLY A 183 -1.65 -6.22 -4.75
CA GLY A 183 -2.62 -5.41 -5.50
C GLY A 183 -2.71 -3.98 -4.96
N CYS A 184 -3.92 -3.44 -4.89
CA CYS A 184 -4.18 -2.06 -4.47
C CYS A 184 -5.55 -1.92 -3.80
N LEU A 185 -5.85 -0.72 -3.28
CA LEU A 185 -7.15 -0.39 -2.69
C LEU A 185 -7.80 0.84 -3.36
N ILE A 186 -7.48 1.09 -4.62
CA ILE A 186 -7.98 2.22 -5.40
C ILE A 186 -9.44 2.05 -5.84
N ASP A 187 -10.11 3.15 -6.11
CA ASP A 187 -11.31 3.15 -6.95
C ASP A 187 -10.88 3.13 -8.43
N LYS A 188 -10.98 1.97 -9.06
CA LYS A 188 -10.58 1.75 -10.46
C LYS A 188 -11.35 2.62 -11.47
N ASP A 189 -12.49 3.17 -11.06
CA ASP A 189 -13.37 4.00 -11.89
C ASP A 189 -13.13 5.51 -11.66
N SER A 190 -12.26 5.89 -10.73
CA SER A 190 -11.86 7.28 -10.50
C SER A 190 -11.19 7.91 -11.73
N LEU A 191 -11.45 9.19 -11.96
CA LEU A 191 -10.81 9.99 -13.02
C LEU A 191 -9.28 10.03 -12.90
N ALA A 192 -8.73 9.89 -11.70
CA ALA A 192 -7.29 9.81 -11.47
C ALA A 192 -6.62 8.66 -12.23
N TYR A 193 -7.38 7.60 -12.53
CA TYR A 193 -6.89 6.40 -13.23
C TYR A 193 -7.46 6.25 -14.64
N GLU A 194 -7.95 7.31 -15.24
CA GLU A 194 -8.57 7.26 -16.57
C GLU A 194 -7.61 6.74 -17.65
N TYR A 195 -6.31 7.04 -17.51
CA TYR A 195 -5.27 6.50 -18.39
C TYR A 195 -5.18 4.95 -18.35
N ASN A 196 -5.57 4.32 -17.26
CA ASN A 196 -5.59 2.86 -17.14
C ASN A 196 -6.69 2.21 -17.98
N LYS A 197 -7.71 2.96 -18.41
CA LYS A 197 -8.79 2.44 -19.26
C LYS A 197 -8.29 1.96 -20.62
N LEU A 198 -7.15 2.45 -21.06
CA LEU A 198 -6.50 2.05 -22.32
C LEU A 198 -5.76 0.70 -22.22
N PHE A 199 -5.43 0.24 -21.03
CA PHE A 199 -4.73 -1.03 -20.85
C PHE A 199 -5.71 -2.20 -20.69
N LYS A 200 -5.30 -3.39 -21.17
CA LYS A 200 -6.09 -4.62 -21.03
C LYS A 200 -6.09 -5.13 -19.59
N ASP A 201 -4.95 -5.05 -18.94
CA ASP A 201 -4.80 -5.44 -17.52
C ASP A 201 -5.49 -4.40 -16.62
N ARG A 202 -6.25 -4.90 -15.65
CA ARG A 202 -6.98 -4.05 -14.70
C ARG A 202 -6.40 -4.16 -13.30
N PRO A 203 -6.47 -3.10 -12.50
CA PRO A 203 -6.12 -3.17 -11.09
C PRO A 203 -6.90 -4.25 -10.36
N ILE A 204 -6.24 -4.99 -9.49
CA ILE A 204 -6.85 -6.00 -8.63
C ILE A 204 -6.93 -5.43 -7.24
N ILE A 205 -8.18 -5.30 -6.74
CA ILE A 205 -8.44 -4.68 -5.44
C ILE A 205 -8.35 -5.74 -4.35
N GLY A 206 -7.50 -5.49 -3.38
CA GLY A 206 -7.28 -6.42 -2.29
C GLY A 206 -6.08 -6.02 -1.44
N THR A 207 -5.72 -6.91 -0.54
CA THR A 207 -4.58 -6.74 0.38
C THR A 207 -3.95 -8.10 0.70
N GLY A 208 -2.87 -8.10 1.44
CA GLY A 208 -2.18 -9.32 1.85
C GLY A 208 -2.20 -9.52 3.36
N ILE A 209 -2.04 -10.77 3.79
CA ILE A 209 -1.82 -11.09 5.19
C ILE A 209 -0.78 -12.21 5.32
N ILE A 210 0.06 -12.13 6.33
CA ILE A 210 1.02 -13.18 6.65
C ILE A 210 0.57 -13.80 7.97
N LEU A 211 0.24 -15.09 7.93
CA LEU A 211 -0.19 -15.86 9.11
C LEU A 211 0.83 -16.96 9.40
N GLU A 212 1.39 -16.95 10.59
CA GLU A 212 2.41 -17.91 11.05
C GLU A 212 3.56 -18.09 10.03
N GLY A 213 3.94 -16.97 9.38
CA GLY A 213 5.01 -16.92 8.40
C GLY A 213 4.63 -17.31 6.97
N LEU A 214 3.37 -17.63 6.69
CA LEU A 214 2.87 -17.97 5.36
C LEU A 214 2.03 -16.81 4.77
N PRO A 215 2.18 -16.52 3.48
CA PRO A 215 1.48 -15.44 2.80
C PRO A 215 0.08 -15.86 2.35
N TYR A 216 -0.88 -14.95 2.44
CA TYR A 216 -2.24 -15.12 1.91
C TYR A 216 -2.69 -13.83 1.23
N LEU A 217 -3.52 -13.96 0.22
CA LEU A 217 -4.16 -12.86 -0.50
C LEU A 217 -5.60 -12.72 -0.04
N LEU A 218 -6.02 -11.48 0.21
CA LEU A 218 -7.37 -11.13 0.62
C LEU A 218 -8.00 -10.24 -0.46
N PRO A 219 -8.63 -10.81 -1.50
CA PRO A 219 -9.28 -10.02 -2.54
C PRO A 219 -10.52 -9.32 -2.00
N MET A 220 -10.70 -8.05 -2.39
CA MET A 220 -11.96 -7.33 -2.21
C MET A 220 -12.88 -7.66 -3.39
N VAL A 221 -13.72 -8.68 -3.23
CA VAL A 221 -14.63 -9.09 -4.30
C VAL A 221 -15.81 -8.14 -4.40
N LEU A 222 -15.97 -7.52 -5.57
CA LEU A 222 -17.04 -6.55 -5.82
C LEU A 222 -18.26 -7.22 -6.44
N ASN A 223 -19.44 -6.74 -6.08
CA ASN A 223 -20.71 -7.08 -6.73
C ASN A 223 -20.85 -6.29 -8.07
N LYS A 224 -21.94 -6.52 -8.81
CA LYS A 224 -22.23 -5.83 -10.08
C LYS A 224 -22.35 -4.30 -9.96
N GLY A 225 -22.65 -3.79 -8.75
CA GLY A 225 -22.74 -2.35 -8.47
C GLY A 225 -21.40 -1.74 -8.01
N GLY A 226 -20.28 -2.47 -8.15
CA GLY A 226 -18.96 -1.97 -7.76
C GLY A 226 -18.75 -1.88 -6.25
N ARG A 227 -19.63 -2.45 -5.42
CA ARG A 227 -19.52 -2.46 -3.95
C ARG A 227 -18.95 -3.79 -3.48
N TRP A 228 -18.16 -3.73 -2.42
CA TRP A 228 -17.66 -4.93 -1.77
C TRP A 228 -18.79 -5.85 -1.31
N ASN A 229 -18.68 -7.14 -1.54
CA ASN A 229 -19.67 -8.16 -1.21
C ASN A 229 -19.72 -8.54 0.28
N LYS A 230 -18.92 -7.89 1.13
CA LYS A 230 -18.78 -8.10 2.58
C LYS A 230 -18.19 -9.46 2.99
N ILE A 231 -17.63 -10.21 2.05
CA ILE A 231 -16.93 -11.48 2.34
C ILE A 231 -15.43 -11.20 2.51
N VAL A 232 -14.87 -11.65 3.62
CA VAL A 232 -13.42 -11.73 3.87
C VAL A 232 -13.04 -13.21 3.85
N PRO A 233 -12.15 -13.63 2.95
CA PRO A 233 -11.67 -15.01 2.84
C PRO A 233 -11.13 -15.59 4.12
#